data_3a9430a7f99eabcff597dd7337f5153e
#
_entry.id   3a9430a7f99eabcff597dd7337f5153e
#
_cell.length_a   1.000
_cell.length_b   1.000
_cell.length_c   1.000
_cell.angle_alpha   90.00
_cell.angle_beta   90.00
_cell.angle_gamma   90.00
#
_symmetry.space_group_name_H-M   'P 1'
#
loop_
_entity.id
_entity.type
_entity.pdbx_description
1 polymer ?
#
loop_
_entity_poly.entity_id
_entity_poly.type
_entity_poly.pdbx_seq_one_letter_code
_entity_poly.pdbx_strand_id
1 'polypeptide(L)'
;NFWKDRNHERGLWRRTTLEEYRKPNPKWETVLDLDALNRAEGENWVWHGADCLRPAYERCLIALSRGGADADVTREFDLRTRSWVEGGFFRPEAKGGLGWIDQDTVYVYTDFGDGSTTTSGYPRIVKRWRRGTPLEAAEVVYEGRPDDMYIAAFHDDTPGFERDFVSRTIAFYNDELYLVGKDGRLVKVDAPNSANKSVKRQWLTLELREPWTVGGRTYQAGSLLAARFDEFMAGKREFEVLFEPTERSSLASFTWTRSHLVLNVLEDVKNRLYVLTPGEGGWKREPFAGAPSFG
;
A
#
# COMPACT_ATOMS: atom_id res chain seq x y z
N ASN A 1 -6.54 -14.49 4.94
CA ASN A 1 -7.34 -14.65 3.72
C ASN A 1 -8.74 -14.07 3.94
N PHE A 2 -9.29 -13.43 2.92
CA PHE A 2 -10.68 -12.98 2.88
C PHE A 2 -11.45 -13.84 1.88
N TRP A 3 -12.60 -14.38 2.31
CA TRP A 3 -13.35 -15.38 1.55
C TRP A 3 -14.82 -15.01 1.47
N LYS A 4 -15.42 -15.20 0.30
CA LYS A 4 -16.86 -15.05 0.06
C LYS A 4 -17.43 -16.34 -0.51
N ASP A 5 -18.64 -16.67 -0.11
CA ASP A 5 -19.41 -17.77 -0.64
C ASP A 5 -20.91 -17.47 -0.56
N ARG A 6 -21.75 -18.46 -0.91
CA ARG A 6 -23.23 -18.31 -0.91
C ARG A 6 -23.82 -17.97 0.46
N ASN A 7 -23.15 -18.40 1.54
CA ASN A 7 -23.60 -18.20 2.92
C ASN A 7 -22.98 -16.94 3.55
N HIS A 8 -21.96 -16.38 2.92
CA HIS A 8 -21.18 -15.24 3.41
C HIS A 8 -20.94 -14.25 2.27
N GLU A 9 -21.99 -13.53 1.89
CA GLU A 9 -21.94 -12.57 0.77
C GLU A 9 -21.02 -11.39 1.06
N ARG A 10 -20.98 -10.92 2.31
CA ARG A 10 -20.06 -9.85 2.75
C ARG A 10 -18.69 -10.39 3.09
N GLY A 11 -18.60 -11.65 3.50
CA GLY A 11 -17.37 -12.40 3.58
C GLY A 11 -16.86 -12.71 4.96
N LEU A 12 -15.90 -13.60 4.99
CA LEU A 12 -15.16 -14.03 6.16
C LEU A 12 -13.71 -13.59 6.08
N TRP A 13 -13.21 -12.96 7.13
CA TRP A 13 -11.77 -12.85 7.34
C TRP A 13 -11.33 -14.05 8.15
N ARG A 14 -10.44 -14.86 7.58
CA ARG A 14 -10.05 -16.15 8.14
C ARG A 14 -8.54 -16.34 8.09
N ARG A 15 -8.03 -17.19 8.96
CA ARG A 15 -6.61 -17.54 9.05
C ARG A 15 -6.39 -19.03 9.08
N THR A 16 -5.19 -19.44 8.71
CA THR A 16 -4.70 -20.80 8.88
C THR A 16 -3.19 -20.76 9.03
N THR A 17 -2.58 -21.88 9.42
CA THR A 17 -1.11 -22.01 9.44
C THR A 17 -0.58 -22.30 8.05
N LEU A 18 0.71 -22.00 7.83
CA LEU A 18 1.36 -22.34 6.55
C LEU A 18 1.40 -23.86 6.30
N GLU A 19 1.53 -24.64 7.36
CA GLU A 19 1.49 -26.10 7.28
C GLU A 19 0.12 -26.57 6.80
N GLU A 20 -0.94 -26.05 7.39
CA GLU A 20 -2.32 -26.39 7.02
C GLU A 20 -2.64 -25.93 5.59
N TYR A 21 -2.17 -24.72 5.21
CA TYR A 21 -2.40 -24.16 3.88
C TYR A 21 -1.81 -25.00 2.74
N ARG A 22 -0.75 -25.78 3.02
CA ARG A 22 -0.12 -26.68 2.04
C ARG A 22 -0.91 -27.96 1.79
N LYS A 23 -1.93 -28.24 2.60
CA LYS A 23 -2.79 -29.43 2.44
C LYS A 23 -3.83 -29.20 1.34
N PRO A 24 -4.32 -30.26 0.69
CA PRO A 24 -5.38 -30.14 -0.33
C PRO A 24 -6.66 -29.46 0.18
N ASN A 25 -7.01 -29.70 1.44
CA ASN A 25 -8.19 -29.13 2.09
C ASN A 25 -7.78 -28.49 3.42
N PRO A 26 -7.25 -27.26 3.40
CA PRO A 26 -6.80 -26.60 4.62
C PRO A 26 -7.97 -26.28 5.56
N LYS A 27 -7.73 -26.43 6.86
CA LYS A 27 -8.67 -26.00 7.90
C LYS A 27 -8.47 -24.50 8.15
N TRP A 28 -9.56 -23.77 8.08
CA TRP A 28 -9.59 -22.32 8.29
C TRP A 28 -10.25 -21.97 9.61
N GLU A 29 -9.68 -21.03 10.33
CA GLU A 29 -10.27 -20.41 11.50
C GLU A 29 -10.87 -19.06 11.11
N THR A 30 -12.15 -18.84 11.40
CA THR A 30 -12.80 -17.55 11.19
C THR A 30 -12.32 -16.55 12.24
N VAL A 31 -11.80 -15.43 11.77
CA VAL A 31 -11.37 -14.31 12.61
C VAL A 31 -12.49 -13.29 12.74
N LEU A 32 -13.13 -12.92 11.65
CA LEU A 32 -14.25 -11.99 11.61
C LEU A 32 -15.24 -12.43 10.53
N ASP A 33 -16.49 -12.63 10.94
CA ASP A 33 -17.63 -12.87 10.04
C ASP A 33 -18.34 -11.53 9.78
N LEU A 34 -18.19 -11.00 8.58
CA LEU A 34 -18.73 -9.68 8.24
C LEU A 34 -20.26 -9.70 8.13
N ASP A 35 -20.85 -10.80 7.66
CA ASP A 35 -22.31 -10.94 7.62
C ASP A 35 -22.90 -11.00 9.04
N ALA A 36 -22.25 -11.70 9.96
CA ALA A 36 -22.65 -11.72 11.37
C ALA A 36 -22.52 -10.35 12.02
N LEU A 37 -21.44 -9.62 11.75
CA LEU A 37 -21.25 -8.25 12.23
C LEU A 37 -22.36 -7.32 11.73
N ASN A 38 -22.71 -7.41 10.46
CA ASN A 38 -23.78 -6.62 9.86
C ASN A 38 -25.12 -6.89 10.53
N ARG A 39 -25.44 -8.16 10.83
CA ARG A 39 -26.65 -8.50 11.57
C ARG A 39 -26.64 -7.95 12.99
N ALA A 40 -25.52 -8.04 13.68
CA ALA A 40 -25.38 -7.58 15.05
C ALA A 40 -25.46 -6.04 15.17
N GLU A 41 -24.93 -5.32 14.21
CA GLU A 41 -24.85 -3.87 14.23
C GLU A 41 -25.98 -3.17 13.43
N GLY A 42 -26.77 -3.94 12.66
CA GLY A 42 -27.79 -3.38 11.77
C GLY A 42 -27.20 -2.56 10.63
N GLU A 43 -26.03 -2.98 10.13
CA GLU A 43 -25.24 -2.27 9.12
C GLU A 43 -25.11 -3.09 7.83
N ASN A 44 -24.55 -2.43 6.80
CA ASN A 44 -24.21 -3.04 5.52
C ASN A 44 -22.71 -2.87 5.23
N TRP A 45 -21.88 -3.32 6.16
CA TRP A 45 -20.43 -3.22 6.02
C TRP A 45 -19.89 -4.04 4.85
N VAL A 46 -19.02 -3.40 4.08
CA VAL A 46 -18.19 -4.00 3.03
C VAL A 46 -16.73 -3.91 3.47
N TRP A 47 -16.00 -4.98 3.29
CA TRP A 47 -14.59 -5.06 3.63
C TRP A 47 -13.73 -4.18 2.74
N HIS A 48 -12.97 -3.25 3.34
CA HIS A 48 -11.98 -2.42 2.65
C HIS A 48 -10.53 -2.81 2.98
N GLY A 49 -10.30 -3.71 3.90
CA GLY A 49 -8.98 -4.23 4.21
C GLY A 49 -8.60 -4.16 5.67
N ALA A 50 -7.46 -4.74 5.98
CA ALA A 50 -6.85 -4.74 7.31
C ALA A 50 -5.35 -4.46 7.20
N ASP A 51 -4.86 -3.62 8.11
CA ASP A 51 -3.45 -3.31 8.27
C ASP A 51 -3.01 -3.79 9.66
N CYS A 52 -2.19 -4.85 9.70
CA CYS A 52 -1.76 -5.49 10.94
C CYS A 52 -0.33 -5.11 11.29
N LEU A 53 -0.14 -4.67 12.52
CA LEU A 53 1.13 -4.14 13.03
C LEU A 53 2.18 -5.24 13.20
N ARG A 54 3.31 -5.08 12.52
CA ARG A 54 4.51 -5.89 12.73
C ARG A 54 5.09 -5.63 14.15
N PRO A 55 5.79 -6.56 14.82
CA PRO A 55 6.15 -7.90 14.32
C PRO A 55 5.14 -8.99 14.65
N ALA A 56 4.26 -8.78 15.62
CA ALA A 56 3.35 -9.81 16.12
C ALA A 56 2.14 -10.03 15.21
N TYR A 57 1.74 -9.00 14.42
CA TYR A 57 0.53 -9.01 13.58
C TYR A 57 -0.75 -9.32 14.36
N GLU A 58 -0.80 -8.90 15.63
CA GLU A 58 -1.94 -9.13 16.54
C GLU A 58 -2.94 -7.97 16.55
N ARG A 59 -2.45 -6.75 16.35
CA ARG A 59 -3.29 -5.54 16.30
C ARG A 59 -3.46 -5.10 14.85
N CYS A 60 -4.71 -4.91 14.44
CA CYS A 60 -5.05 -4.54 13.07
C CYS A 60 -5.98 -3.34 13.04
N LEU A 61 -5.78 -2.49 12.04
CA LEU A 61 -6.71 -1.44 11.66
C LEU A 61 -7.58 -1.99 10.54
N ILE A 62 -8.88 -2.13 10.78
CA ILE A 62 -9.83 -2.67 9.81
C ILE A 62 -10.66 -1.53 9.25
N ALA A 63 -10.67 -1.41 7.93
CA ALA A 63 -11.48 -0.45 7.21
C ALA A 63 -12.77 -1.12 6.70
N LEU A 64 -13.91 -0.52 7.04
CA LEU A 64 -15.24 -0.98 6.69
C LEU A 64 -16.04 0.16 6.05
N SER A 65 -16.67 -0.13 4.93
CA SER A 65 -17.47 0.83 4.15
C SER A 65 -18.94 0.45 4.16
N ARG A 66 -19.81 1.43 4.33
CA ARG A 66 -21.26 1.21 4.20
C ARG A 66 -21.64 1.04 2.73
N GLY A 67 -22.10 -0.15 2.36
CA GLY A 67 -22.55 -0.44 1.01
C GLY A 67 -21.46 -0.44 -0.07
N GLY A 68 -20.19 -0.33 0.30
CA GLY A 68 -19.08 -0.25 -0.64
C GLY A 68 -18.76 1.16 -1.13
N ALA A 69 -19.21 2.21 -0.41
CA ALA A 69 -18.85 3.59 -0.71
C ALA A 69 -17.33 3.83 -0.54
N ASP A 70 -16.81 4.90 -1.15
CA ASP A 70 -15.41 5.32 -0.97
C ASP A 70 -15.11 5.73 0.48
N ALA A 71 -16.08 6.33 1.16
CA ALA A 71 -15.96 6.64 2.57
C ALA A 71 -16.04 5.36 3.41
N ASP A 72 -15.21 5.27 4.42
CA ASP A 72 -15.18 4.15 5.34
C ASP A 72 -14.92 4.58 6.78
N VAL A 73 -15.10 3.66 7.70
CA VAL A 73 -14.63 3.77 9.08
C VAL A 73 -13.38 2.91 9.25
N THR A 74 -12.51 3.28 10.17
CA THR A 74 -11.40 2.43 10.59
C THR A 74 -11.55 2.11 12.06
N ARG A 75 -11.45 0.82 12.41
CA ARG A 75 -11.59 0.30 13.77
C ARG A 75 -10.42 -0.59 14.11
N GLU A 76 -9.90 -0.46 15.31
CA GLU A 76 -8.82 -1.33 15.82
C GLU A 76 -9.37 -2.67 16.29
N PHE A 77 -8.71 -3.76 15.87
CA PHE A 77 -9.09 -5.14 16.14
C PHE A 77 -7.91 -5.92 16.71
N ASP A 78 -8.19 -6.78 17.70
CA ASP A 78 -7.21 -7.69 18.28
C ASP A 78 -7.41 -9.10 17.71
N LEU A 79 -6.45 -9.57 16.91
CA LEU A 79 -6.47 -10.91 16.31
C LEU A 79 -6.33 -12.03 17.33
N ARG A 80 -5.70 -11.77 18.46
CA ARG A 80 -5.49 -12.76 19.51
C ARG A 80 -6.81 -13.11 20.20
N THR A 81 -7.60 -12.08 20.54
CA THR A 81 -8.91 -12.24 21.18
C THR A 81 -10.06 -12.32 20.18
N ARG A 82 -9.80 -12.01 18.92
CA ARG A 82 -10.80 -11.92 17.84
C ARG A 82 -11.93 -10.95 18.19
N SER A 83 -11.57 -9.81 18.74
CA SER A 83 -12.50 -8.79 19.19
C SER A 83 -12.02 -7.37 18.89
N TRP A 84 -12.96 -6.45 18.81
CA TRP A 84 -12.67 -5.03 18.72
C TRP A 84 -11.95 -4.54 19.97
N VAL A 85 -10.98 -3.66 19.80
CA VAL A 85 -10.24 -3.07 20.93
C VAL A 85 -11.08 -1.96 21.53
N GLU A 86 -11.50 -2.15 22.79
CA GLU A 86 -12.21 -1.11 23.53
C GLU A 86 -11.27 0.09 23.77
N GLY A 87 -11.75 1.30 23.45
CA GLY A 87 -10.92 2.51 23.52
C GLY A 87 -9.74 2.54 22.53
N GLY A 88 -9.71 1.64 21.56
CA GLY A 88 -8.72 1.62 20.49
C GLY A 88 -8.88 2.76 19.50
N PHE A 89 -7.98 2.81 18.51
CA PHE A 89 -8.11 3.79 17.43
C PHE A 89 -9.42 3.60 16.67
N PHE A 90 -10.12 4.70 16.47
CA PHE A 90 -11.35 4.76 15.70
C PHE A 90 -11.36 6.02 14.85
N ARG A 91 -11.48 5.86 13.53
CA ARG A 91 -11.67 6.97 12.60
C ARG A 91 -13.12 6.95 12.11
N PRO A 92 -13.89 8.02 12.36
CA PRO A 92 -15.27 8.14 11.87
C PRO A 92 -15.35 8.05 10.34
N GLU A 93 -16.55 7.79 9.84
CA GLU A 93 -16.80 7.67 8.41
C GLU A 93 -16.38 8.92 7.66
N ALA A 94 -15.43 8.72 6.74
CA ALA A 94 -14.95 9.72 5.81
C ALA A 94 -14.13 9.01 4.72
N LYS A 95 -13.84 9.71 3.65
CA LYS A 95 -12.76 9.31 2.75
C LYS A 95 -11.44 9.52 3.47
N GLY A 96 -10.54 8.55 3.43
CA GLY A 96 -9.25 8.63 4.12
C GLY A 96 -8.78 7.31 4.69
N GLY A 97 -7.96 7.36 5.73
CA GLY A 97 -7.43 6.18 6.37
C GLY A 97 -6.61 6.43 7.61
N LEU A 98 -6.23 5.33 8.25
CA LEU A 98 -5.23 5.23 9.30
C LEU A 98 -4.09 4.32 8.83
N GLY A 99 -2.87 4.62 9.26
CA GLY A 99 -1.72 3.74 9.09
C GLY A 99 -0.89 3.66 10.36
N TRP A 100 -0.43 2.45 10.72
CA TRP A 100 0.43 2.26 11.88
C TRP A 100 1.77 2.99 11.72
N ILE A 101 2.22 3.68 12.77
CA ILE A 101 3.61 4.07 12.97
C ILE A 101 4.23 3.11 13.99
N ASP A 102 3.59 2.96 15.13
CA ASP A 102 3.85 1.97 16.16
C ASP A 102 2.54 1.64 16.90
N GLN A 103 2.60 0.87 17.99
CA GLN A 103 1.40 0.46 18.72
C GLN A 103 0.60 1.64 19.29
N ASP A 104 1.24 2.76 19.57
CA ASP A 104 0.63 3.91 20.24
C ASP A 104 0.45 5.12 19.34
N THR A 105 0.87 5.01 18.06
CA THR A 105 0.85 6.14 17.13
C THR A 105 0.43 5.70 15.74
N VAL A 106 -0.43 6.49 15.11
CA VAL A 106 -0.86 6.28 13.72
C VAL A 106 -0.72 7.56 12.91
N TYR A 107 -0.55 7.42 11.59
CA TYR A 107 -0.92 8.48 10.66
C TYR A 107 -2.42 8.45 10.47
N VAL A 108 -3.04 9.63 10.45
CA VAL A 108 -4.46 9.81 10.15
C VAL A 108 -4.62 10.87 9.07
N TYR A 109 -5.39 10.55 8.07
CA TYR A 109 -5.79 11.45 6.99
C TYR A 109 -7.27 11.22 6.74
N THR A 110 -8.06 12.25 6.94
CA THR A 110 -9.52 12.16 6.97
C THR A 110 -10.16 13.53 6.84
N ASP A 111 -11.47 13.62 6.98
CA ASP A 111 -12.18 14.87 7.15
C ASP A 111 -12.04 15.34 8.61
N PHE A 112 -11.32 16.43 8.82
CA PHE A 112 -11.13 17.08 10.13
C PHE A 112 -12.05 18.29 10.33
N GLY A 113 -13.01 18.51 9.44
CA GLY A 113 -13.87 19.66 9.45
C GLY A 113 -13.66 20.60 8.26
N ASP A 114 -14.28 21.77 8.32
CA ASP A 114 -14.28 22.73 7.22
C ASP A 114 -12.88 23.06 6.72
N GLY A 115 -12.70 22.98 5.39
CA GLY A 115 -11.44 23.28 4.72
C GLY A 115 -10.36 22.20 4.82
N SER A 116 -10.65 21.06 5.47
CA SER A 116 -9.67 19.96 5.64
C SER A 116 -9.65 18.94 4.52
N THR A 117 -10.58 19.03 3.58
CA THR A 117 -10.64 18.13 2.42
C THR A 117 -10.30 18.84 1.12
N THR A 118 -9.96 18.05 0.10
CA THR A 118 -9.83 18.54 -1.27
C THR A 118 -11.21 18.80 -1.88
N THR A 119 -11.25 19.45 -3.02
CA THR A 119 -12.51 19.68 -3.76
C THR A 119 -13.23 18.41 -4.16
N SER A 120 -12.49 17.27 -4.23
CA SER A 120 -13.04 15.94 -4.48
C SER A 120 -13.50 15.21 -3.21
N GLY A 121 -13.37 15.85 -2.05
CA GLY A 121 -13.79 15.30 -0.76
C GLY A 121 -12.81 14.32 -0.12
N TYR A 122 -11.60 14.16 -0.68
CA TYR A 122 -10.53 13.36 -0.10
C TYR A 122 -9.71 14.17 0.91
N PRO A 123 -8.91 13.51 1.77
CA PRO A 123 -8.08 14.23 2.72
C PRO A 123 -7.09 15.18 2.08
N ARG A 124 -6.98 16.38 2.62
CA ARG A 124 -5.97 17.38 2.26
C ARG A 124 -4.85 17.48 3.28
N ILE A 125 -5.08 16.99 4.50
CA ILE A 125 -4.17 17.10 5.64
C ILE A 125 -3.89 15.70 6.17
N VAL A 126 -2.62 15.40 6.45
CA VAL A 126 -2.22 14.21 7.20
C VAL A 126 -1.68 14.63 8.56
N LYS A 127 -2.08 13.91 9.60
CA LYS A 127 -1.68 14.16 10.98
C LYS A 127 -1.08 12.90 11.61
N ARG A 128 -0.30 13.10 12.66
CA ARG A 128 0.16 12.06 13.57
C ARG A 128 -0.72 12.08 14.81
N TRP A 129 -1.30 10.93 15.14
CA TRP A 129 -2.26 10.79 16.22
C TRP A 129 -1.78 9.78 17.24
N ARG A 130 -1.74 10.19 18.51
CA ARG A 130 -1.30 9.34 19.63
C ARG A 130 -2.51 8.65 20.26
N ARG A 131 -2.34 7.38 20.61
CA ARG A 131 -3.33 6.60 21.37
C ARG A 131 -3.75 7.33 22.64
N GLY A 132 -5.05 7.27 22.96
CA GLY A 132 -5.60 7.86 24.16
C GLY A 132 -5.76 9.37 24.13
N THR A 133 -5.49 10.02 23.00
CA THR A 133 -5.75 11.44 22.80
C THR A 133 -6.91 11.63 21.82
N PRO A 134 -7.67 12.74 21.93
CA PRO A 134 -8.71 13.03 20.96
C PRO A 134 -8.10 13.33 19.58
N LEU A 135 -8.86 13.04 18.52
CA LEU A 135 -8.40 13.25 17.13
C LEU A 135 -8.03 14.73 16.88
N GLU A 136 -8.70 15.64 17.52
CA GLU A 136 -8.45 17.10 17.42
C GLU A 136 -7.07 17.51 17.95
N ALA A 137 -6.46 16.68 18.80
CA ALA A 137 -5.12 16.90 19.34
C ALA A 137 -3.99 16.35 18.43
N ALA A 138 -4.34 15.71 17.32
CA ALA A 138 -3.35 15.16 16.39
C ALA A 138 -2.53 16.29 15.73
N GLU A 139 -1.24 16.03 15.54
CA GLU A 139 -0.28 17.00 14.99
C GLU A 139 -0.21 16.93 13.47
N VAL A 140 -0.24 18.09 12.80
CA VAL A 140 -0.11 18.18 11.35
C VAL A 140 1.28 17.74 10.91
N VAL A 141 1.34 16.80 9.98
CA VAL A 141 2.57 16.34 9.31
C VAL A 141 2.73 17.03 7.97
N TYR A 142 1.66 17.10 7.19
CA TYR A 142 1.65 17.73 5.88
C TYR A 142 0.26 18.24 5.54
N GLU A 143 0.24 19.37 4.88
CA GLU A 143 -0.97 20.01 4.39
C GLU A 143 -0.83 20.28 2.90
N GLY A 144 -1.69 19.64 2.09
CA GLY A 144 -1.76 19.84 0.66
C GLY A 144 -2.66 21.03 0.30
N ARG A 145 -2.95 21.15 -1.00
CA ARG A 145 -3.79 22.21 -1.56
C ARG A 145 -5.24 21.74 -1.73
N PRO A 146 -6.21 22.65 -1.74
CA PRO A 146 -7.60 22.28 -2.00
C PRO A 146 -7.83 21.63 -3.37
N ASP A 147 -7.02 21.98 -4.37
CA ASP A 147 -7.07 21.44 -5.72
C ASP A 147 -6.24 20.14 -5.91
N ASP A 148 -5.52 19.70 -4.90
CA ASP A 148 -4.95 18.35 -4.89
C ASP A 148 -6.06 17.31 -4.84
N MET A 149 -5.75 16.07 -5.25
CA MET A 149 -6.71 14.99 -5.23
C MET A 149 -6.75 14.29 -3.87
N TYR A 150 -5.60 13.91 -3.30
CA TYR A 150 -5.52 13.08 -2.10
C TYR A 150 -4.15 13.21 -1.42
N ILE A 151 -4.13 13.42 -0.12
CA ILE A 151 -2.92 13.43 0.70
C ILE A 151 -2.98 12.26 1.69
N ALA A 152 -1.91 11.49 1.75
CA ALA A 152 -1.75 10.36 2.67
C ALA A 152 -0.32 10.30 3.22
N ALA A 153 -0.11 9.52 4.26
CA ALA A 153 1.21 9.17 4.76
C ALA A 153 1.22 7.72 5.21
N PHE A 154 2.39 7.13 5.21
CA PHE A 154 2.58 5.77 5.69
C PHE A 154 3.97 5.58 6.29
N HIS A 155 4.06 4.65 7.22
CA HIS A 155 5.30 4.18 7.83
C HIS A 155 5.63 2.80 7.28
N ASP A 156 6.84 2.65 6.74
CA ASP A 156 7.39 1.36 6.37
C ASP A 156 8.09 0.77 7.60
N ASP A 157 7.53 -0.30 8.14
CA ASP A 157 8.02 -0.97 9.35
C ASP A 157 8.96 -2.14 9.05
N THR A 158 9.46 -2.26 7.83
CA THR A 158 10.42 -3.30 7.45
C THR A 158 11.70 -3.15 8.27
N PRO A 159 12.09 -4.18 9.07
CA PRO A 159 13.28 -4.10 9.91
C PRO A 159 14.55 -3.73 9.15
N GLY A 160 15.25 -2.69 9.62
CA GLY A 160 16.46 -2.15 9.00
C GLY A 160 16.21 -1.16 7.86
N PHE A 161 14.95 -0.95 7.49
CA PHE A 161 14.54 -0.05 6.39
C PHE A 161 13.35 0.82 6.79
N GLU A 162 13.21 1.11 8.07
CA GLU A 162 12.11 1.92 8.58
C GLU A 162 12.18 3.33 8.01
N ARG A 163 11.13 3.74 7.35
CA ARG A 163 11.01 5.05 6.70
C ARG A 163 9.56 5.52 6.74
N ASP A 164 9.40 6.83 6.74
CA ASP A 164 8.09 7.45 6.66
C ASP A 164 7.98 8.24 5.36
N PHE A 165 6.82 8.15 4.73
CA PHE A 165 6.54 8.83 3.47
C PHE A 165 5.23 9.60 3.54
N VAL A 166 5.21 10.72 2.82
CA VAL A 166 3.99 11.45 2.48
C VAL A 166 3.75 11.30 0.98
N SER A 167 2.53 10.97 0.63
CA SER A 167 2.06 10.87 -0.75
C SER A 167 1.10 12.02 -1.04
N ARG A 168 1.42 12.79 -2.08
CA ARG A 168 0.57 13.86 -2.62
C ARG A 168 0.10 13.47 -4.00
N THR A 169 -1.15 13.06 -4.11
CA THR A 169 -1.80 12.83 -5.40
C THR A 169 -2.42 14.12 -5.87
N ILE A 170 -1.91 14.65 -6.97
CA ILE A 170 -2.36 15.91 -7.58
C ILE A 170 -3.55 15.64 -8.50
N ALA A 171 -3.44 14.59 -9.32
CA ALA A 171 -4.44 14.14 -10.26
C ALA A 171 -4.21 12.66 -10.57
N PHE A 172 -5.04 12.05 -11.41
CA PHE A 172 -4.79 10.71 -11.92
C PHE A 172 -3.43 10.64 -12.61
N TYR A 173 -2.62 9.66 -12.20
CA TYR A 173 -1.25 9.45 -12.73
C TYR A 173 -0.33 10.66 -12.56
N ASN A 174 -0.57 11.48 -11.57
CA ASN A 174 0.22 12.64 -11.24
C ASN A 174 0.34 12.74 -9.72
N ASP A 175 1.45 12.23 -9.19
CA ASP A 175 1.70 12.19 -7.75
C ASP A 175 3.15 12.53 -7.43
N GLU A 176 3.34 13.04 -6.22
CA GLU A 176 4.62 13.28 -5.61
C GLU A 176 4.77 12.41 -4.38
N LEU A 177 5.96 11.85 -4.18
CA LEU A 177 6.33 11.09 -2.99
C LEU A 177 7.42 11.82 -2.23
N TYR A 178 7.25 11.98 -0.93
CA TYR A 178 8.20 12.63 -0.05
C TYR A 178 8.67 11.68 1.04
N LEU A 179 9.99 11.62 1.24
CA LEU A 179 10.59 10.98 2.41
C LEU A 179 10.51 11.97 3.58
N VAL A 180 10.01 11.50 4.72
CA VAL A 180 10.03 12.29 5.96
C VAL A 180 11.38 12.09 6.64
N GLY A 181 12.16 13.15 6.73
CA GLY A 181 13.44 13.15 7.44
C GLY A 181 13.28 13.05 8.95
N LYS A 182 14.36 12.73 9.65
CA LYS A 182 14.40 12.65 11.12
C LYS A 182 14.06 13.98 11.81
N ASP A 183 14.31 15.09 11.12
CA ASP A 183 13.98 16.44 11.54
C ASP A 183 12.56 16.88 11.15
N GLY A 184 11.76 15.98 10.60
CA GLY A 184 10.41 16.25 10.10
C GLY A 184 10.35 16.94 8.74
N ARG A 185 11.48 17.26 8.12
CA ARG A 185 11.52 17.84 6.78
C ARG A 185 11.18 16.79 5.73
N LEU A 186 10.45 17.25 4.72
CA LEU A 186 10.08 16.42 3.59
C LEU A 186 11.10 16.58 2.47
N VAL A 187 11.59 15.45 1.97
CA VAL A 187 12.52 15.40 0.84
C VAL A 187 11.83 14.69 -0.31
N LYS A 188 11.63 15.39 -1.41
CA LYS A 188 10.96 14.84 -2.59
C LYS A 188 11.80 13.72 -3.21
N VAL A 189 11.13 12.61 -3.55
CA VAL A 189 11.67 11.60 -4.46
C VAL A 189 11.60 12.18 -5.87
N ASP A 190 12.71 12.66 -6.38
CA ASP A 190 12.79 13.44 -7.62
C ASP A 190 12.72 12.55 -8.86
N ALA A 191 11.55 11.97 -9.09
CA ALA A 191 11.19 11.20 -10.27
C ALA A 191 9.97 11.84 -10.96
N PRO A 192 9.67 11.48 -12.21
CA PRO A 192 8.50 12.04 -12.89
C PRO A 192 7.20 11.83 -12.10
N ASN A 193 6.37 12.85 -12.04
CA ASN A 193 5.08 12.77 -11.35
C ASN A 193 4.16 11.67 -11.93
N SER A 194 4.28 11.38 -13.22
CA SER A 194 3.52 10.32 -13.89
C SER A 194 4.03 8.90 -13.59
N ALA A 195 5.25 8.77 -13.06
CA ALA A 195 5.82 7.46 -12.74
C ALA A 195 5.19 6.86 -11.48
N ASN A 196 4.93 5.55 -11.51
CA ASN A 196 4.59 4.79 -10.32
C ASN A 196 5.86 4.53 -9.50
N LYS A 197 5.92 5.11 -8.31
CA LYS A 197 7.08 5.09 -7.41
C LYS A 197 6.82 4.12 -6.27
N SER A 198 7.73 3.19 -6.04
CA SER A 198 7.64 2.22 -4.95
C SER A 198 9.00 2.01 -4.29
N VAL A 199 9.02 1.99 -2.98
CA VAL A 199 10.23 1.74 -2.19
C VAL A 199 10.04 0.46 -1.39
N LYS A 200 10.95 -0.49 -1.56
CA LYS A 200 10.94 -1.76 -0.85
C LYS A 200 12.35 -2.11 -0.41
N ARG A 201 12.58 -2.16 0.89
CA ARG A 201 13.93 -2.31 1.46
C ARG A 201 14.90 -1.29 0.86
N GLN A 202 16.04 -1.72 0.32
CA GLN A 202 17.01 -0.82 -0.32
C GLN A 202 16.62 -0.34 -1.72
N TRP A 203 15.51 -0.83 -2.28
CA TRP A 203 15.18 -0.62 -3.69
C TRP A 203 14.09 0.41 -3.90
N LEU A 204 14.35 1.34 -4.83
CA LEU A 204 13.34 2.16 -5.48
C LEU A 204 13.02 1.52 -6.83
N THR A 205 11.75 1.32 -7.11
CA THR A 205 11.27 0.96 -8.45
C THR A 205 10.43 2.08 -9.02
N LEU A 206 10.65 2.36 -10.30
CA LEU A 206 9.92 3.37 -11.07
C LEU A 206 9.32 2.71 -12.31
N GLU A 207 8.00 2.71 -12.39
CA GLU A 207 7.28 2.31 -13.60
C GLU A 207 6.90 3.56 -14.38
N LEU A 208 7.49 3.73 -15.55
CA LEU A 208 7.33 4.93 -16.36
C LEU A 208 6.05 4.88 -17.19
N ARG A 209 5.32 5.97 -17.20
CA ARG A 209 4.17 6.17 -18.10
C ARG A 209 4.52 7.01 -19.32
N GLU A 210 5.60 7.78 -19.20
CA GLU A 210 6.13 8.67 -20.25
C GLU A 210 7.63 8.41 -20.42
N PRO A 211 8.20 8.71 -21.60
CA PRO A 211 9.65 8.66 -21.77
C PRO A 211 10.34 9.61 -20.78
N TRP A 212 11.44 9.15 -20.21
CA TRP A 212 12.21 9.95 -19.26
C TRP A 212 13.67 10.01 -19.66
N THR A 213 14.15 11.23 -19.90
CA THR A 213 15.57 11.50 -20.19
C THR A 213 16.25 12.03 -18.93
N VAL A 214 17.21 11.28 -18.43
CA VAL A 214 17.94 11.56 -17.19
C VAL A 214 19.31 10.90 -17.24
N GLY A 215 20.34 11.56 -16.69
CA GLY A 215 21.70 11.01 -16.67
C GLY A 215 22.27 10.72 -18.07
N GLY A 216 21.87 11.48 -19.07
CA GLY A 216 22.32 11.30 -20.46
C GLY A 216 21.70 10.12 -21.20
N ARG A 217 20.67 9.49 -20.64
CA ARG A 217 19.95 8.36 -21.24
C ARG A 217 18.45 8.60 -21.27
N THR A 218 17.79 8.14 -22.31
CA THR A 218 16.32 8.13 -22.41
C THR A 218 15.79 6.74 -22.14
N TYR A 219 14.88 6.64 -21.17
CA TYR A 219 14.14 5.41 -20.83
C TYR A 219 12.74 5.50 -21.43
N GLN A 220 12.27 4.40 -22.01
CA GLN A 220 10.98 4.36 -22.70
C GLN A 220 9.80 4.37 -21.74
N ALA A 221 8.67 4.92 -22.18
CA ALA A 221 7.40 4.74 -21.50
C ALA A 221 7.08 3.24 -21.35
N GLY A 222 6.52 2.85 -20.20
CA GLY A 222 6.21 1.45 -19.89
C GLY A 222 7.36 0.64 -19.31
N SER A 223 8.56 1.21 -19.21
CA SER A 223 9.71 0.56 -18.58
C SER A 223 9.57 0.50 -17.07
N LEU A 224 10.10 -0.56 -16.46
CA LEU A 224 10.30 -0.67 -15.02
C LEU A 224 11.80 -0.51 -14.71
N LEU A 225 12.12 0.50 -13.94
CA LEU A 225 13.49 0.82 -13.53
C LEU A 225 13.68 0.53 -12.05
N ALA A 226 14.89 0.16 -11.67
CA ALA A 226 15.30 0.02 -10.27
C ALA A 226 16.58 0.79 -9.98
N ALA A 227 16.66 1.32 -8.77
CA ALA A 227 17.86 1.93 -8.21
C ALA A 227 17.91 1.65 -6.71
N ARG A 228 19.11 1.74 -6.12
CA ARG A 228 19.20 1.81 -4.64
C ARG A 228 18.60 3.13 -4.17
N PHE A 229 17.63 3.05 -3.27
CA PHE A 229 16.88 4.23 -2.83
C PHE A 229 17.79 5.32 -2.24
N ASP A 230 18.73 4.95 -1.36
CA ASP A 230 19.60 5.91 -0.71
C ASP A 230 20.56 6.59 -1.71
N GLU A 231 21.05 5.85 -2.70
CA GLU A 231 21.87 6.41 -3.78
C GLU A 231 21.05 7.37 -4.66
N PHE A 232 19.81 7.01 -4.97
CA PHE A 232 18.92 7.88 -5.72
C PHE A 232 18.64 9.19 -4.95
N MET A 233 18.36 9.10 -3.66
CA MET A 233 18.14 10.28 -2.82
C MET A 233 19.40 11.15 -2.69
N ALA A 234 20.59 10.56 -2.84
CA ALA A 234 21.86 11.28 -2.88
C ALA A 234 22.19 11.89 -4.27
N GLY A 235 21.34 11.67 -5.28
CA GLY A 235 21.46 12.27 -6.60
C GLY A 235 21.89 11.35 -7.73
N LYS A 236 22.19 10.07 -7.46
CA LYS A 236 22.54 9.10 -8.50
C LYS A 236 21.36 8.83 -9.44
N ARG A 237 21.61 8.84 -10.76
CA ARG A 237 20.57 8.68 -11.79
C ARG A 237 20.93 7.60 -12.82
N GLU A 238 21.57 6.53 -12.35
CA GLU A 238 21.78 5.32 -13.11
C GLU A 238 20.79 4.26 -12.63
N PHE A 239 20.11 3.61 -13.57
CA PHE A 239 19.06 2.63 -13.27
C PHE A 239 19.36 1.29 -13.91
N GLU A 240 18.99 0.22 -13.19
CA GLU A 240 18.81 -1.09 -13.78
C GLU A 240 17.44 -1.13 -14.47
N VAL A 241 17.42 -1.52 -15.76
CA VAL A 241 16.15 -1.71 -16.49
C VAL A 241 15.67 -3.13 -16.24
N LEU A 242 14.63 -3.26 -15.42
CA LEU A 242 14.07 -4.56 -15.06
C LEU A 242 13.12 -5.09 -16.11
N PHE A 243 12.46 -4.19 -16.82
CA PHE A 243 11.57 -4.50 -17.94
C PHE A 243 11.56 -3.34 -18.93
N GLU A 244 11.60 -3.67 -20.21
CA GLU A 244 11.41 -2.72 -21.31
C GLU A 244 10.33 -3.25 -22.25
N PRO A 245 9.29 -2.46 -22.57
CA PRO A 245 8.21 -2.93 -23.42
C PRO A 245 8.67 -3.08 -24.88
N THR A 246 7.99 -3.96 -25.60
CA THR A 246 8.13 -4.13 -27.05
C THR A 246 6.75 -3.98 -27.70
N GLU A 247 6.70 -4.07 -29.04
CA GLU A 247 5.42 -4.06 -29.74
C GLU A 247 4.48 -5.20 -29.31
N ARG A 248 5.04 -6.28 -28.76
CA ARG A 248 4.32 -7.51 -28.39
C ARG A 248 4.33 -7.80 -26.90
N SER A 249 4.94 -6.95 -26.09
CA SER A 249 5.02 -7.17 -24.65
C SER A 249 4.85 -5.90 -23.84
N SER A 250 4.10 -6.01 -22.75
CA SER A 250 3.89 -4.95 -21.77
C SER A 250 3.91 -5.52 -20.34
N LEU A 251 4.25 -4.67 -19.38
CA LEU A 251 4.19 -5.04 -17.96
C LEU A 251 2.76 -4.93 -17.46
N ALA A 252 2.15 -6.05 -17.08
CA ALA A 252 0.81 -6.07 -16.50
C ALA A 252 0.83 -5.69 -15.02
N SER A 253 1.77 -6.26 -14.26
CA SER A 253 1.93 -5.98 -12.83
C SER A 253 3.28 -6.50 -12.33
N PHE A 254 3.66 -6.08 -11.14
CA PHE A 254 4.80 -6.66 -10.43
C PHE A 254 4.50 -6.71 -8.92
N THR A 255 5.15 -7.63 -8.24
CA THR A 255 5.02 -7.78 -6.79
C THR A 255 6.33 -8.23 -6.16
N TRP A 256 6.61 -7.71 -4.97
CA TRP A 256 7.75 -8.14 -4.18
C TRP A 256 7.37 -9.34 -3.31
N THR A 257 8.25 -10.32 -3.30
CA THR A 257 8.35 -11.30 -2.22
C THR A 257 9.41 -10.81 -1.21
N ARG A 258 9.78 -11.63 -0.24
CA ARG A 258 10.81 -11.26 0.73
C ARG A 258 12.14 -10.87 0.08
N SER A 259 12.54 -11.56 -0.98
CA SER A 259 13.87 -11.43 -1.59
C SER A 259 13.87 -11.36 -3.12
N HIS A 260 12.72 -11.42 -3.75
CA HIS A 260 12.58 -11.42 -5.21
C HIS A 260 11.51 -10.45 -5.66
N LEU A 261 11.62 -10.01 -6.89
CA LEU A 261 10.58 -9.29 -7.60
C LEU A 261 9.96 -10.21 -8.65
N VAL A 262 8.65 -10.37 -8.62
CA VAL A 262 7.92 -11.17 -9.61
C VAL A 262 7.25 -10.22 -10.59
N LEU A 263 7.57 -10.38 -11.87
CA LEU A 263 6.92 -9.63 -12.96
C LEU A 263 5.84 -10.49 -13.60
N ASN A 264 4.68 -9.89 -13.83
CA ASN A 264 3.66 -10.42 -14.73
C ASN A 264 3.73 -9.63 -16.02
N VAL A 265 4.22 -10.26 -17.07
CA VAL A 265 4.40 -9.67 -18.39
C VAL A 265 3.35 -10.22 -19.34
N LEU A 266 2.67 -9.34 -20.05
CA LEU A 266 1.75 -9.71 -21.12
C LEU A 266 2.55 -9.80 -22.43
N GLU A 267 2.73 -11.02 -22.94
CA GLU A 267 3.37 -11.31 -24.23
C GLU A 267 2.36 -11.93 -25.19
N ASP A 268 2.09 -11.27 -26.31
CA ASP A 268 1.10 -11.75 -27.29
C ASP A 268 -0.23 -12.17 -26.62
N VAL A 269 -0.77 -11.29 -25.76
CA VAL A 269 -2.00 -11.48 -24.97
C VAL A 269 -1.97 -12.65 -23.96
N LYS A 270 -0.80 -13.20 -23.68
CA LYS A 270 -0.60 -14.26 -22.67
C LYS A 270 0.25 -13.77 -21.52
N ASN A 271 -0.18 -14.08 -20.31
CA ASN A 271 0.59 -13.77 -19.12
C ASN A 271 1.82 -14.67 -19.00
N ARG A 272 2.97 -14.05 -18.71
CA ARG A 272 4.24 -14.73 -18.42
C ARG A 272 4.79 -14.19 -17.10
N LEU A 273 5.13 -15.08 -16.19
CA LEU A 273 5.71 -14.72 -14.91
C LEU A 273 7.23 -14.88 -14.93
N TYR A 274 7.93 -13.87 -14.45
CA TYR A 274 9.38 -13.87 -14.31
C TYR A 274 9.76 -13.52 -12.87
N VAL A 275 10.79 -14.20 -12.37
CA VAL A 275 11.38 -13.92 -11.07
C VAL A 275 12.68 -13.18 -11.28
N LEU A 276 12.80 -12.01 -10.67
CA LEU A 276 14.00 -11.20 -10.68
C LEU A 276 14.67 -11.26 -9.32
N THR A 277 15.96 -11.50 -9.32
CA THR A 277 16.79 -11.55 -8.11
C THR A 277 17.78 -10.40 -8.14
N PRO A 278 17.70 -9.44 -7.18
CA PRO A 278 18.71 -8.38 -7.06
C PRO A 278 20.10 -8.95 -6.78
N GLY A 279 21.13 -8.33 -7.35
CA GLY A 279 22.52 -8.71 -7.12
C GLY A 279 23.47 -7.53 -7.31
N GLU A 280 24.68 -7.60 -6.75
CA GLU A 280 25.69 -6.54 -6.85
C GLU A 280 26.18 -6.32 -8.28
N GLY A 281 26.18 -7.36 -9.11
CA GLY A 281 26.55 -7.31 -10.54
C GLY A 281 25.40 -7.09 -11.50
N GLY A 282 24.22 -6.74 -10.99
CA GLY A 282 22.98 -6.59 -11.74
C GLY A 282 21.91 -7.57 -11.29
N TRP A 283 20.73 -7.46 -11.89
CA TRP A 283 19.59 -8.31 -11.56
C TRP A 283 19.56 -9.53 -12.47
N LYS A 284 19.32 -10.70 -11.87
CA LYS A 284 19.11 -11.95 -12.59
C LYS A 284 17.63 -12.13 -12.86
N ARG A 285 17.26 -12.49 -14.10
CA ARG A 285 15.88 -12.78 -14.51
C ARG A 285 15.74 -14.24 -14.92
N GLU A 286 14.71 -14.90 -14.39
CA GLU A 286 14.38 -16.29 -14.71
C GLU A 286 12.86 -16.44 -14.91
N PRO A 287 12.40 -17.31 -15.82
CA PRO A 287 11.00 -17.70 -15.88
C PRO A 287 10.58 -18.32 -14.53
N PHE A 288 9.35 -18.04 -14.09
CA PHE A 288 8.80 -18.65 -12.89
C PHE A 288 8.42 -20.12 -13.17
N ALA A 289 9.17 -21.05 -12.57
CA ALA A 289 8.90 -22.47 -12.71
C ALA A 289 7.56 -22.83 -12.07
N GLY A 290 6.71 -23.56 -12.79
CA GLY A 290 5.40 -23.98 -12.31
C GLY A 290 4.26 -22.96 -12.55
N ALA A 291 4.56 -21.86 -13.22
CA ALA A 291 3.49 -20.98 -13.70
C ALA A 291 2.65 -21.73 -14.76
N PRO A 292 1.31 -21.58 -14.77
CA PRO A 292 0.47 -22.13 -15.83
C PRO A 292 0.91 -21.62 -17.18
N SER A 293 0.93 -22.49 -18.20
CA SER A 293 1.25 -22.09 -19.57
C SER A 293 0.10 -21.37 -20.29
N PHE A 294 -1.06 -21.36 -19.65
CA PHE A 294 -2.29 -20.73 -20.15
C PHE A 294 -2.94 -19.92 -19.03
N GLY A 295 -3.26 -18.68 -19.27
CA GLY A 295 -3.98 -17.79 -18.38
C GLY A 295 -4.90 -16.90 -19.19
#